data_b82adfc081b8a865d98159fdb18bf86f
#
_entry.id   b82adfc081b8a865d98159fdb18bf86f
#
_cell.length_a   1.000
_cell.length_b   1.000
_cell.length_c   1.000
_cell.angle_alpha   90.00
_cell.angle_beta   90.00
_cell.angle_gamma   90.00
#
_symmetry.space_group_name_H-M   'P 1'
#
loop_
_entity.id
_entity.type
_entity.pdbx_description
1 polymer ?
#
loop_
_entity_poly.entity_id
_entity_poly.type
_entity_poly.pdbx_seq_one_letter_code
_entity_poly.pdbx_strand_id
1 'polypeptide(L)'
;AARQLIAEKGLAALRTRDVAERVGINISTLHFHVRSKAALLTLVAETSRDAFLSLLPPDPAPDRDALTQLRAEVQAFHDSLRDRPELFRCFGQLAQLAETDAAIAATLEGFTRGWAGRYAAIIGFGRDQGVFRADVDPYPAALMATGALTAFAPRGPEGLAYFWPVYREIERGLLARQVEGADDAN
;
A
#
# COMPACT_ATOMS: atom_id res chain seq x y z
N ALA A 1 10.11 -5.37 16.43
CA ALA A 1 10.98 -6.55 16.60
C ALA A 1 10.64 -7.66 15.60
N ALA A 2 9.43 -8.27 15.64
CA ALA A 2 9.09 -9.43 14.78
C ALA A 2 9.19 -9.08 13.27
N ARG A 3 8.66 -7.93 12.83
CA ARG A 3 8.73 -7.44 11.44
C ARG A 3 10.19 -7.30 10.95
N GLN A 4 11.08 -6.77 11.78
CA GLN A 4 12.49 -6.66 11.46
C GLN A 4 13.15 -8.04 11.31
N LEU A 5 12.85 -8.98 12.22
CA LEU A 5 13.33 -10.36 12.13
C LEU A 5 12.86 -11.07 10.86
N ILE A 6 11.61 -10.86 10.46
CA ILE A 6 11.08 -11.37 9.19
C ILE A 6 11.84 -10.77 8.00
N ALA A 7 12.08 -9.48 8.00
CA ALA A 7 12.83 -8.81 6.94
C ALA A 7 14.31 -9.25 6.85
N GLU A 8 14.92 -9.62 8.00
CA GLU A 8 16.32 -10.05 8.10
C GLU A 8 16.51 -11.54 7.76
N LYS A 9 15.65 -12.41 8.31
CA LYS A 9 15.86 -13.87 8.31
C LYS A 9 14.79 -14.65 7.53
N GLY A 10 13.75 -13.97 7.08
CA GLY A 10 12.56 -14.59 6.49
C GLY A 10 11.57 -15.11 7.52
N LEU A 11 10.33 -15.27 7.08
CA LEU A 11 9.20 -15.67 7.93
C LEU A 11 9.34 -17.11 8.44
N ALA A 12 9.90 -18.02 7.64
CA ALA A 12 10.12 -19.40 8.02
C ALA A 12 11.05 -19.54 9.25
N ALA A 13 12.06 -18.67 9.33
CA ALA A 13 13.04 -18.66 10.42
C ALA A 13 12.55 -17.92 11.68
N LEU A 14 11.39 -17.25 11.63
CA LEU A 14 10.85 -16.51 12.78
C LEU A 14 10.49 -17.46 13.94
N ARG A 15 11.11 -17.22 15.10
CA ARG A 15 10.80 -17.91 16.35
C ARG A 15 10.34 -16.91 17.41
N THR A 16 9.36 -17.29 18.23
CA THR A 16 8.88 -16.45 19.33
C THR A 16 10.00 -16.11 20.32
N ARG A 17 10.94 -17.02 20.54
CA ARG A 17 12.13 -16.79 21.36
C ARG A 17 12.97 -15.62 20.85
N ASP A 18 13.24 -15.57 19.54
CA ASP A 18 14.05 -14.51 18.92
C ASP A 18 13.36 -13.14 19.07
N VAL A 19 12.01 -13.14 19.03
CA VAL A 19 11.22 -11.92 19.26
C VAL A 19 11.32 -11.47 20.71
N ALA A 20 11.17 -12.39 21.68
CA ALA A 20 11.29 -12.08 23.10
C ALA A 20 12.69 -11.52 23.43
N GLU A 21 13.73 -12.17 22.94
CA GLU A 21 15.11 -11.74 23.08
C GLU A 21 15.36 -10.34 22.48
N ARG A 22 14.88 -10.10 21.26
CA ARG A 22 15.01 -8.78 20.56
C ARG A 22 14.30 -7.65 21.31
N VAL A 23 13.20 -7.95 22.02
CA VAL A 23 12.42 -6.99 22.82
C VAL A 23 12.99 -6.83 24.22
N GLY A 24 13.83 -7.76 24.69
CA GLY A 24 14.40 -7.76 26.05
C GLY A 24 13.40 -8.25 27.11
N ILE A 25 12.48 -9.12 26.75
CA ILE A 25 11.52 -9.77 27.67
C ILE A 25 11.74 -11.28 27.71
N ASN A 26 11.28 -11.94 28.78
CA ASN A 26 11.33 -13.39 28.81
C ASN A 26 10.23 -14.01 27.92
N ILE A 27 10.45 -15.26 27.50
CA ILE A 27 9.53 -15.97 26.62
C ILE A 27 8.14 -16.17 27.24
N SER A 28 8.05 -16.33 28.57
CA SER A 28 6.77 -16.48 29.28
C SER A 28 5.95 -15.19 29.20
N THR A 29 6.58 -14.03 29.32
CA THR A 29 5.93 -12.75 29.15
C THR A 29 5.40 -12.59 27.72
N LEU A 30 6.18 -12.97 26.70
CA LEU A 30 5.70 -12.96 25.32
C LEU A 30 4.50 -13.90 25.13
N HIS A 31 4.56 -15.14 25.67
CA HIS A 31 3.46 -16.09 25.56
C HIS A 31 2.19 -15.68 26.29
N PHE A 32 2.29 -14.84 27.31
CA PHE A 32 1.12 -14.24 27.96
C PHE A 32 0.33 -13.34 26.98
N HIS A 33 1.04 -12.60 26.13
CA HIS A 33 0.41 -11.70 25.14
C HIS A 33 0.15 -12.38 23.79
N VAL A 34 1.01 -13.31 23.37
CA VAL A 34 0.96 -13.95 22.05
C VAL A 34 1.11 -15.45 22.22
N ARG A 35 -0.03 -16.15 22.27
CA ARG A 35 -0.11 -17.56 22.68
C ARG A 35 0.46 -18.56 21.66
N SER A 36 0.65 -18.15 20.39
CA SER A 36 1.12 -19.04 19.32
C SER A 36 1.87 -18.27 18.24
N LYS A 37 2.62 -18.99 17.40
CA LYS A 37 3.27 -18.41 16.21
C LYS A 37 2.22 -17.83 15.25
N ALA A 38 1.07 -18.49 15.07
CA ALA A 38 -0.02 -17.98 14.24
C ALA A 38 -0.54 -16.63 14.75
N ALA A 39 -0.83 -16.52 16.06
CA ALA A 39 -1.25 -15.26 16.68
C ALA A 39 -0.18 -14.16 16.51
N LEU A 40 1.11 -14.51 16.60
CA LEU A 40 2.20 -13.57 16.33
C LEU A 40 2.17 -13.06 14.88
N LEU A 41 1.95 -13.95 13.93
CA LEU A 41 1.93 -13.58 12.51
C LEU A 41 0.73 -12.72 12.14
N THR A 42 -0.46 -13.01 12.71
CA THR A 42 -1.64 -12.14 12.58
C THR A 42 -1.34 -10.74 13.13
N LEU A 43 -0.77 -10.64 14.33
CA LEU A 43 -0.39 -9.36 14.93
C LEU A 43 0.66 -8.62 14.07
N VAL A 44 1.60 -9.33 13.47
CA VAL A 44 2.58 -8.74 12.54
C VAL A 44 1.89 -8.20 11.29
N ALA A 45 0.93 -8.93 10.72
CA ALA A 45 0.15 -8.47 9.56
C ALA A 45 -0.64 -7.20 9.89
N GLU A 46 -1.37 -7.20 11.01
CA GLU A 46 -2.15 -6.05 11.48
C GLU A 46 -1.28 -4.83 11.76
N THR A 47 -0.20 -5.00 12.54
CA THR A 47 0.70 -3.89 12.86
C THR A 47 1.50 -3.40 11.66
N SER A 48 1.74 -4.24 10.65
CA SER A 48 2.37 -3.81 9.38
C SER A 48 1.39 -2.98 8.55
N ARG A 49 0.13 -3.40 8.47
CA ARG A 49 -0.96 -2.61 7.88
C ARG A 49 -1.06 -1.23 8.54
N ASP A 50 -1.15 -1.20 9.86
CA ASP A 50 -1.31 0.06 10.62
C ASP A 50 -0.09 0.98 10.44
N ALA A 51 1.11 0.40 10.42
CA ALA A 51 2.33 1.15 10.14
C ALA A 51 2.34 1.74 8.72
N PHE A 52 1.82 1.03 7.73
CA PHE A 52 1.68 1.58 6.37
C PHE A 52 0.61 2.67 6.33
N LEU A 53 -0.58 2.43 6.89
CA LEU A 53 -1.67 3.42 6.89
C LEU A 53 -1.27 4.72 7.58
N SER A 54 -0.40 4.65 8.61
CA SER A 54 0.11 5.84 9.30
C SER A 54 1.04 6.72 8.45
N LEU A 55 1.51 6.22 7.31
CA LEU A 55 2.36 6.96 6.36
C LEU A 55 1.54 7.68 5.29
N LEU A 56 0.26 7.33 5.15
CA LEU A 56 -0.61 7.90 4.14
C LEU A 56 -1.06 9.32 4.53
N PRO A 57 -1.38 10.17 3.54
CA PRO A 57 -2.00 11.46 3.81
C PRO A 57 -3.37 11.31 4.47
N PRO A 58 -3.97 12.41 4.94
CA PRO A 58 -5.34 12.40 5.49
C PRO A 58 -6.34 11.74 4.54
N ASP A 59 -7.44 11.22 5.09
CA ASP A 59 -8.46 10.56 4.29
C ASP A 59 -8.93 11.43 3.13
N PRO A 60 -9.20 10.83 1.96
CA PRO A 60 -9.70 11.54 0.80
C PRO A 60 -10.98 12.32 1.09
N ALA A 61 -11.09 13.53 0.56
CA ALA A 61 -12.24 14.39 0.76
C ALA A 61 -12.69 15.08 -0.53
N PRO A 62 -14.01 15.21 -0.79
CA PRO A 62 -14.55 15.71 -2.05
C PRO A 62 -14.36 17.21 -2.26
N ASP A 63 -14.13 17.97 -1.18
CA ASP A 63 -13.90 19.41 -1.18
C ASP A 63 -12.45 19.81 -1.47
N ARG A 64 -11.55 18.82 -1.62
CA ARG A 64 -10.15 19.03 -1.96
C ARG A 64 -9.88 18.68 -3.42
N ASP A 65 -8.91 19.35 -4.04
CA ASP A 65 -8.47 19.04 -5.40
C ASP A 65 -8.03 17.57 -5.53
N ALA A 66 -8.69 16.83 -6.40
CA ALA A 66 -8.50 15.40 -6.54
C ALA A 66 -7.11 15.04 -7.09
N LEU A 67 -6.56 15.83 -8.01
CA LEU A 67 -5.25 15.56 -8.57
C LEU A 67 -4.15 15.76 -7.52
N THR A 68 -4.29 16.79 -6.69
CA THR A 68 -3.38 17.02 -5.56
C THR A 68 -3.44 15.87 -4.56
N GLN A 69 -4.65 15.37 -4.22
CA GLN A 69 -4.82 14.23 -3.34
C GLN A 69 -4.20 12.96 -3.93
N LEU A 70 -4.42 12.67 -5.21
CA LEU A 70 -3.83 11.51 -5.88
C LEU A 70 -2.29 11.56 -5.85
N ARG A 71 -1.71 12.71 -6.16
CA ARG A 71 -0.27 12.92 -6.11
C ARG A 71 0.31 12.74 -4.71
N ALA A 72 -0.40 13.20 -3.68
CA ALA A 72 0.00 13.01 -2.28
C ALA A 72 -0.01 11.53 -1.86
N GLU A 73 -1.02 10.75 -2.25
CA GLU A 73 -1.08 9.30 -2.01
C GLU A 73 0.11 8.58 -2.67
N VAL A 74 0.38 8.90 -3.93
CA VAL A 74 1.48 8.29 -4.70
C VAL A 74 2.84 8.69 -4.13
N GLN A 75 3.01 9.94 -3.73
CA GLN A 75 4.24 10.43 -3.09
C GLN A 75 4.48 9.69 -1.76
N ALA A 76 3.46 9.58 -0.91
CA ALA A 76 3.58 8.87 0.37
C ALA A 76 3.95 7.39 0.16
N PHE A 77 3.35 6.74 -0.85
CA PHE A 77 3.71 5.37 -1.20
C PHE A 77 5.15 5.25 -1.70
N HIS A 78 5.58 6.12 -2.62
CA HIS A 78 6.98 6.16 -3.10
C HIS A 78 7.97 6.34 -1.94
N ASP A 79 7.71 7.31 -1.06
CA ASP A 79 8.58 7.59 0.08
C ASP A 79 8.61 6.40 1.05
N SER A 80 7.49 5.73 1.25
CA SER A 80 7.46 4.52 2.08
C SER A 80 8.29 3.36 1.49
N LEU A 81 8.31 3.19 0.17
CA LEU A 81 9.17 2.21 -0.51
C LEU A 81 10.66 2.50 -0.30
N ARG A 82 11.03 3.77 -0.35
CA ARG A 82 12.42 4.23 -0.16
C ARG A 82 12.84 4.11 1.31
N ASP A 83 12.02 4.61 2.23
CA ASP A 83 12.41 4.85 3.62
C ASP A 83 12.07 3.68 4.55
N ARG A 84 11.17 2.78 4.11
CA ARG A 84 10.70 1.64 4.92
C ARG A 84 10.74 0.31 4.15
N PRO A 85 11.84 -0.04 3.48
CA PRO A 85 11.92 -1.24 2.65
C PRO A 85 11.68 -2.54 3.44
N GLU A 86 11.95 -2.55 4.75
CA GLU A 86 11.68 -3.67 5.64
C GLU A 86 10.17 -3.97 5.77
N LEU A 87 9.32 -2.94 5.67
CA LEU A 87 7.88 -3.10 5.70
C LEU A 87 7.39 -3.88 4.48
N PHE A 88 7.88 -3.54 3.30
CA PHE A 88 7.49 -4.20 2.05
C PHE A 88 8.08 -5.61 1.93
N ARG A 89 9.29 -5.85 2.44
CA ARG A 89 9.82 -7.23 2.57
C ARG A 89 8.93 -8.07 3.47
N CYS A 90 8.46 -7.51 4.58
CA CYS A 90 7.52 -8.19 5.46
C CYS A 90 6.18 -8.49 4.75
N PHE A 91 5.60 -7.53 4.03
CA PHE A 91 4.39 -7.77 3.24
C PHE A 91 4.57 -8.85 2.19
N GLY A 92 5.71 -8.89 1.50
CA GLY A 92 6.01 -9.94 0.52
C GLY A 92 6.03 -11.35 1.16
N GLN A 93 6.62 -11.48 2.35
CA GLN A 93 6.63 -12.75 3.09
C GLN A 93 5.23 -13.13 3.60
N LEU A 94 4.44 -12.16 4.06
CA LEU A 94 3.06 -12.38 4.48
C LEU A 94 2.16 -12.76 3.31
N ALA A 95 2.36 -12.17 2.13
CA ALA A 95 1.62 -12.53 0.92
C ALA A 95 1.84 -13.99 0.50
N GLN A 96 3.08 -14.49 0.61
CA GLN A 96 3.36 -15.91 0.38
C GLN A 96 2.66 -16.81 1.41
N LEU A 97 2.63 -16.40 2.69
CA LEU A 97 1.91 -17.16 3.72
C LEU A 97 0.40 -17.16 3.49
N ALA A 98 -0.16 -16.07 2.97
CA ALA A 98 -1.59 -15.93 2.68
C ALA A 98 -2.12 -16.99 1.70
N GLU A 99 -1.26 -17.59 0.87
CA GLU A 99 -1.63 -18.70 -0.02
C GLU A 99 -2.13 -19.94 0.74
N THR A 100 -1.71 -20.09 1.99
CA THR A 100 -2.02 -21.27 2.84
C THR A 100 -2.63 -20.93 4.19
N ASP A 101 -2.68 -19.65 4.58
CA ASP A 101 -3.23 -19.16 5.85
C ASP A 101 -4.37 -18.17 5.60
N ALA A 102 -5.61 -18.64 5.78
CA ALA A 102 -6.82 -17.86 5.52
C ALA A 102 -6.95 -16.62 6.41
N ALA A 103 -6.41 -16.61 7.64
CA ALA A 103 -6.47 -15.44 8.52
C ALA A 103 -5.56 -14.31 8.00
N ILE A 104 -4.35 -14.68 7.57
CA ILE A 104 -3.42 -13.74 6.94
C ILE A 104 -3.98 -13.23 5.60
N ALA A 105 -4.54 -14.14 4.78
CA ALA A 105 -5.20 -13.78 3.52
C ALA A 105 -6.28 -12.72 3.73
N ALA A 106 -7.21 -12.96 4.67
CA ALA A 106 -8.29 -12.02 4.98
C ALA A 106 -7.77 -10.65 5.46
N THR A 107 -6.71 -10.63 6.28
CA THR A 107 -6.08 -9.39 6.76
C THR A 107 -5.48 -8.59 5.61
N LEU A 108 -4.72 -9.24 4.71
CA LEU A 108 -4.08 -8.59 3.58
C LEU A 108 -5.11 -8.15 2.52
N GLU A 109 -6.14 -8.96 2.27
CA GLU A 109 -7.22 -8.61 1.34
C GLU A 109 -7.99 -7.38 1.83
N GLY A 110 -8.37 -7.34 3.11
CA GLY A 110 -9.03 -6.19 3.71
C GLY A 110 -8.18 -4.93 3.62
N PHE A 111 -6.88 -5.04 3.85
CA PHE A 111 -5.92 -3.95 3.70
C PHE A 111 -5.84 -3.47 2.23
N THR A 112 -5.64 -4.37 1.27
CA THR A 112 -5.52 -4.02 -0.15
C THR A 112 -6.81 -3.36 -0.67
N ARG A 113 -7.97 -3.88 -0.28
CA ARG A 113 -9.27 -3.32 -0.62
C ARG A 113 -9.44 -1.90 -0.05
N GLY A 114 -9.09 -1.70 1.22
CA GLY A 114 -9.16 -0.39 1.87
C GLY A 114 -8.25 0.64 1.20
N TRP A 115 -7.01 0.25 0.89
CA TRP A 115 -6.06 1.14 0.23
C TRP A 115 -6.50 1.49 -1.21
N ALA A 116 -6.93 0.50 -2.01
CA ALA A 116 -7.51 0.76 -3.33
C ALA A 116 -8.78 1.63 -3.24
N GLY A 117 -9.57 1.47 -2.18
CA GLY A 117 -10.74 2.30 -1.91
C GLY A 117 -10.43 3.80 -1.75
N ARG A 118 -9.27 4.15 -1.17
CA ARG A 118 -8.80 5.55 -1.08
C ARG A 118 -8.57 6.14 -2.48
N TYR A 119 -7.85 5.40 -3.34
CA TYR A 119 -7.63 5.81 -4.74
C TYR A 119 -8.95 5.91 -5.50
N ALA A 120 -9.86 4.95 -5.32
CA ALA A 120 -11.17 4.98 -5.95
C ALA A 120 -11.99 6.21 -5.52
N ALA A 121 -11.97 6.58 -4.24
CA ALA A 121 -12.63 7.79 -3.77
C ALA A 121 -12.05 9.05 -4.42
N ILE A 122 -10.72 9.18 -4.47
CA ILE A 122 -10.05 10.31 -5.12
C ILE A 122 -10.39 10.37 -6.62
N ILE A 123 -10.37 9.23 -7.32
CA ILE A 123 -10.70 9.16 -8.74
C ILE A 123 -12.16 9.53 -8.97
N GLY A 124 -13.07 9.07 -8.10
CA GLY A 124 -14.48 9.48 -8.13
C GLY A 124 -14.65 10.99 -7.96
N PHE A 125 -14.00 11.58 -6.96
CA PHE A 125 -14.03 13.04 -6.75
C PHE A 125 -13.49 13.80 -7.95
N GLY A 126 -12.37 13.33 -8.54
CA GLY A 126 -11.77 13.96 -9.72
C GLY A 126 -12.64 13.87 -10.97
N ARG A 127 -13.37 12.77 -11.16
CA ARG A 127 -14.38 12.65 -12.20
C ARG A 127 -15.51 13.68 -11.99
N ASP A 128 -16.02 13.78 -10.78
CA ASP A 128 -17.11 14.67 -10.43
C ASP A 128 -16.69 16.16 -10.48
N GLN A 129 -15.40 16.44 -10.25
CA GLN A 129 -14.77 17.76 -10.43
C GLN A 129 -14.43 18.08 -11.90
N GLY A 130 -14.54 17.12 -12.83
CA GLY A 130 -14.14 17.28 -14.22
C GLY A 130 -12.61 17.27 -14.45
N VAL A 131 -11.83 16.95 -13.45
CA VAL A 131 -10.36 16.82 -13.53
C VAL A 131 -9.96 15.52 -14.21
N PHE A 132 -10.69 14.45 -13.91
CA PHE A 132 -10.51 13.16 -14.56
C PHE A 132 -11.61 12.92 -15.59
N ARG A 133 -11.32 12.05 -16.55
CA ARG A 133 -12.25 11.74 -17.64
C ARG A 133 -13.59 11.21 -17.11
N ALA A 134 -14.69 11.63 -17.73
CA ALA A 134 -16.04 11.35 -17.27
C ALA A 134 -16.41 9.86 -17.32
N ASP A 135 -15.77 9.09 -18.21
CA ASP A 135 -15.99 7.67 -18.41
C ASP A 135 -15.10 6.76 -17.55
N VAL A 136 -14.34 7.32 -16.60
CA VAL A 136 -13.51 6.50 -15.70
C VAL A 136 -14.39 5.74 -14.71
N ASP A 137 -14.17 4.42 -14.61
CA ASP A 137 -14.69 3.64 -13.50
C ASP A 137 -13.66 3.72 -12.34
N PRO A 138 -14.03 4.35 -11.20
CA PRO A 138 -13.08 4.66 -10.14
C PRO A 138 -12.38 3.44 -9.54
N TYR A 139 -13.11 2.34 -9.29
CA TYR A 139 -12.52 1.20 -8.59
C TYR A 139 -11.59 0.35 -9.48
N PRO A 140 -11.95 -0.04 -10.70
CA PRO A 140 -11.01 -0.64 -11.64
C PRO A 140 -9.78 0.22 -11.92
N ALA A 141 -9.94 1.54 -12.08
CA ALA A 141 -8.82 2.44 -12.26
C ALA A 141 -7.89 2.49 -11.04
N ALA A 142 -8.46 2.46 -9.83
CA ALA A 142 -7.70 2.36 -8.59
C ALA A 142 -6.92 1.04 -8.49
N LEU A 143 -7.52 -0.08 -8.88
CA LEU A 143 -6.84 -1.38 -8.91
C LEU A 143 -5.68 -1.39 -9.92
N MET A 144 -5.86 -0.80 -11.09
CA MET A 144 -4.79 -0.64 -12.08
C MET A 144 -3.64 0.21 -11.52
N ALA A 145 -3.95 1.35 -10.92
CA ALA A 145 -2.96 2.25 -10.33
C ALA A 145 -2.19 1.58 -9.19
N THR A 146 -2.89 1.05 -8.19
CA THR A 146 -2.26 0.42 -7.03
C THR A 146 -1.51 -0.86 -7.41
N GLY A 147 -2.02 -1.66 -8.35
CA GLY A 147 -1.36 -2.84 -8.88
C GLY A 147 -0.03 -2.51 -9.58
N ALA A 148 -0.02 -1.50 -10.45
CA ALA A 148 1.19 -1.04 -11.12
C ALA A 148 2.23 -0.49 -10.12
N LEU A 149 1.79 0.29 -9.14
CA LEU A 149 2.68 0.89 -8.13
C LEU A 149 3.25 -0.17 -7.17
N THR A 150 2.45 -1.14 -6.73
CA THR A 150 2.93 -2.22 -5.84
C THR A 150 3.96 -3.12 -6.50
N ALA A 151 4.00 -3.19 -7.83
CA ALA A 151 5.04 -3.92 -8.55
C ALA A 151 6.47 -3.44 -8.25
N PHE A 152 6.62 -2.23 -7.69
CA PHE A 152 7.93 -1.71 -7.27
C PHE A 152 8.38 -2.20 -5.88
N ALA A 153 7.46 -2.69 -5.05
CA ALA A 153 7.76 -3.11 -3.68
C ALA A 153 8.90 -4.16 -3.55
N PRO A 154 8.98 -5.21 -4.39
CA PRO A 154 10.04 -6.19 -4.29
C PRO A 154 11.38 -5.75 -4.89
N ARG A 155 11.43 -4.61 -5.59
CA ARG A 155 12.61 -4.19 -6.39
C ARG A 155 13.65 -3.42 -5.60
N GLY A 156 13.33 -3.01 -4.38
CA GLY A 156 14.20 -2.17 -3.56
C GLY A 156 14.41 -0.76 -4.13
N PRO A 157 15.25 0.06 -3.48
CA PRO A 157 15.46 1.46 -3.88
C PRO A 157 15.96 1.64 -5.32
N GLU A 158 16.83 0.75 -5.79
CA GLU A 158 17.38 0.80 -7.16
C GLU A 158 16.30 0.58 -8.22
N GLY A 159 15.26 -0.19 -7.90
CA GLY A 159 14.12 -0.45 -8.79
C GLY A 159 13.16 0.72 -8.95
N LEU A 160 13.31 1.79 -8.18
CA LEU A 160 12.40 2.95 -8.20
C LEU A 160 12.61 3.91 -9.38
N ALA A 161 13.64 3.72 -10.20
CA ALA A 161 13.96 4.62 -11.34
C ALA A 161 12.77 4.83 -12.30
N TYR A 162 11.94 3.80 -12.49
CA TYR A 162 10.76 3.86 -13.35
C TYR A 162 9.45 4.18 -12.61
N PHE A 163 9.48 4.39 -11.31
CA PHE A 163 8.26 4.63 -10.52
C PHE A 163 7.50 5.86 -11.04
N TRP A 164 8.17 7.00 -11.10
CA TRP A 164 7.55 8.24 -11.58
C TRP A 164 7.20 8.23 -13.06
N PRO A 165 8.01 7.67 -13.98
CA PRO A 165 7.57 7.42 -15.36
C PRO A 165 6.27 6.62 -15.45
N VAL A 166 6.13 5.50 -14.71
CA VAL A 166 4.92 4.68 -14.69
C VAL A 166 3.73 5.48 -14.12
N TYR A 167 3.94 6.18 -13.01
CA TYR A 167 2.88 7.01 -12.44
C TYR A 167 2.39 8.09 -13.40
N ARG A 168 3.28 8.75 -14.13
CA ARG A 168 2.87 9.76 -15.14
C ARG A 168 1.99 9.18 -16.23
N GLU A 169 2.20 7.94 -16.66
CA GLU A 169 1.31 7.29 -17.62
C GLU A 169 -0.07 6.99 -17.00
N ILE A 170 -0.11 6.54 -15.74
CA ILE A 170 -1.36 6.35 -15.00
C ILE A 170 -2.12 7.68 -14.89
N GLU A 171 -1.46 8.74 -14.43
CA GLU A 171 -2.06 10.06 -14.28
C GLU A 171 -2.60 10.59 -15.62
N ARG A 172 -1.82 10.47 -16.69
CA ARG A 172 -2.23 10.88 -18.06
C ARG A 172 -3.46 10.12 -18.54
N GLY A 173 -3.55 8.82 -18.21
CA GLY A 173 -4.71 7.99 -18.54
C GLY A 173 -5.96 8.34 -17.75
N LEU A 174 -5.84 8.98 -16.60
CA LEU A 174 -6.96 9.43 -15.77
C LEU A 174 -7.46 10.85 -16.15
N LEU A 175 -6.57 11.74 -16.58
CA LEU A 175 -6.90 13.14 -16.86
C LEU A 175 -7.96 13.27 -17.94
N ALA A 176 -8.87 14.23 -17.77
CA ALA A 176 -9.80 14.64 -18.80
C ALA A 176 -9.00 15.16 -20.03
N ARG A 177 -9.39 14.70 -21.22
CA ARG A 177 -8.80 15.27 -22.45
C ARG A 177 -9.26 16.71 -22.53
N GLN A 178 -8.33 17.65 -22.64
CA GLN A 178 -8.67 19.00 -23.09
C GLN A 178 -9.22 18.86 -24.50
N VAL A 179 -10.49 19.18 -24.69
CA VAL A 179 -11.04 19.39 -26.03
C VAL A 179 -10.33 20.65 -26.53
N GLU A 180 -9.32 20.48 -27.39
CA GLU A 180 -8.78 21.61 -28.17
C GLU A 180 -9.98 22.27 -28.86
N GLY A 181 -10.22 23.53 -28.50
CA GLY A 181 -11.39 24.27 -28.93
C GLY A 181 -11.49 24.26 -30.44
N ALA A 182 -12.67 23.94 -30.93
CA ALA A 182 -13.08 24.28 -32.27
C ALA A 182 -13.19 25.81 -32.37
N ASP A 183 -12.05 26.48 -32.51
CA ASP A 183 -11.93 27.85 -32.90
C ASP A 183 -11.14 27.89 -34.21
N ASP A 184 -11.86 27.61 -35.30
CA ASP A 184 -11.54 28.07 -36.65
C ASP A 184 -12.73 27.71 -37.56
N ALA A 185 -13.80 28.50 -37.40
CA ALA A 185 -14.83 28.59 -38.43
C ALA A 185 -15.45 30.00 -38.35
N ASN A 186 -14.76 30.99 -38.92
CA ASN A 186 -15.42 32.14 -39.49
C ASN A 186 -14.59 32.74 -40.65
#